data_b0e8324bb614f8627ead2457a7a9e901
#
_entry.id   b0e8324bb614f8627ead2457a7a9e901
#
_cell.length_a   1.000
_cell.length_b   1.000
_cell.length_c   1.000
_cell.angle_alpha   90.00
_cell.angle_beta   90.00
_cell.angle_gamma   90.00
#
_symmetry.space_group_name_H-M   'P 1'
#
loop_
_entity.id
_entity.type
_entity.pdbx_description
1 polymer ?
#
loop_
_entity_poly.entity_id
_entity_poly.type
_entity_poly.pdbx_seq_one_letter_code
_entity_poly.pdbx_strand_id
1 'polypeptide(L)'
;MKKISILIFTLLMTISNVCADNILSVSDVVIPSGSRAAIEINCDFGNKFKGYQLDIELVDGLSLELNDAGTPICENGFSTDHTVSGNKISENKYRFAALSFTGQLLGQSGTVLRVYVKAKDDVVIGSSFAGKIAAIEFTTENNTAYYFDDISFSLTVGEPADTRIILDENSSVMPADASGVDVRVKRTIKADTWSSIVLPFGMTNEQLKTAFGEDVEAAEFTAWETTDYDDDDNPTAISVSFTEVSAIEANTPYIIKVSSEINEFVVDGVNIQAEEEPCVTVGKTNRGTFGSFTGSYVPMTIEAENLFLSDKKFWYSTGLTQMKGYRGYFYFQDVLGSYNTKDAARVCMSIINGDGNVTNINSVDADIDVEYGSYTLKGVKAGRSSKGLIIRNGKKYVSK
;
A
#
# COMPACT_ATOMS: atom_id res chain seq x y z
N MET A 1 26.63 -46.19 -57.01
CA MET A 1 25.60 -45.16 -57.32
C MET A 1 24.40 -45.39 -56.41
N LYS A 2 24.29 -44.69 -55.28
CA LYS A 2 23.14 -44.81 -54.36
C LYS A 2 22.09 -43.76 -54.77
N LYS A 3 20.89 -44.24 -55.13
CA LYS A 3 19.76 -43.38 -55.42
C LYS A 3 19.17 -42.84 -54.10
N ILE A 4 19.21 -41.52 -53.92
CA ILE A 4 18.52 -40.82 -52.81
C ILE A 4 17.09 -40.54 -53.29
N SER A 5 16.10 -41.21 -52.70
CA SER A 5 14.68 -40.89 -52.86
C SER A 5 14.34 -39.72 -51.94
N ILE A 6 14.00 -38.58 -52.49
CA ILE A 6 13.46 -37.45 -51.76
C ILE A 6 11.95 -37.69 -51.63
N LEU A 7 11.50 -37.93 -50.40
CA LEU A 7 10.10 -38.01 -50.02
C LEU A 7 9.58 -36.59 -49.73
N ILE A 8 8.81 -36.01 -50.66
CA ILE A 8 8.14 -34.74 -50.48
C ILE A 8 6.92 -35.01 -49.61
N PHE A 9 6.97 -34.58 -48.34
CA PHE A 9 5.83 -34.59 -47.41
C PHE A 9 5.00 -33.33 -47.66
N THR A 10 3.92 -33.43 -48.44
CA THR A 10 2.97 -32.35 -48.64
C THR A 10 2.11 -32.25 -47.37
N LEU A 11 2.43 -31.27 -46.51
CA LEU A 11 1.63 -30.93 -45.32
C LEU A 11 0.34 -30.22 -45.83
N LEU A 12 -0.74 -30.96 -45.87
CA LEU A 12 -2.07 -30.39 -46.11
C LEU A 12 -2.50 -29.65 -44.85
N MET A 13 -2.27 -28.35 -44.78
CA MET A 13 -2.89 -27.50 -43.76
C MET A 13 -4.38 -27.42 -44.07
N THR A 14 -5.18 -28.21 -43.37
CA THR A 14 -6.61 -27.95 -43.26
C THR A 14 -6.77 -26.66 -42.43
N ILE A 15 -7.05 -25.56 -43.04
CA ILE A 15 -7.55 -24.35 -42.36
C ILE A 15 -8.96 -24.74 -41.91
N SER A 16 -9.08 -25.22 -40.68
CA SER A 16 -10.33 -25.24 -39.95
C SER A 16 -10.65 -23.76 -39.68
N ASN A 17 -11.70 -23.24 -40.35
CA ASN A 17 -12.34 -22.00 -39.91
C ASN A 17 -12.86 -22.29 -38.50
N VAL A 18 -12.11 -21.91 -37.50
CA VAL A 18 -12.60 -21.81 -36.12
C VAL A 18 -13.56 -20.61 -36.18
N CYS A 19 -14.87 -20.88 -36.36
CA CYS A 19 -15.89 -19.92 -36.04
C CYS A 19 -15.66 -19.56 -34.56
N ALA A 20 -15.20 -18.35 -34.27
CA ALA A 20 -15.10 -17.90 -32.89
C ALA A 20 -16.52 -17.91 -32.29
N ASP A 21 -16.68 -18.63 -31.19
CA ASP A 21 -17.97 -18.67 -30.50
C ASP A 21 -18.32 -17.28 -29.95
N ASN A 22 -19.61 -16.99 -29.90
CA ASN A 22 -20.08 -15.78 -29.21
C ASN A 22 -20.24 -16.11 -27.72
N ILE A 23 -19.47 -15.43 -26.89
CA ILE A 23 -19.46 -15.67 -25.43
C ILE A 23 -20.02 -14.42 -24.73
N LEU A 24 -20.95 -14.63 -23.81
CA LEU A 24 -21.34 -13.67 -22.81
C LEU A 24 -21.02 -14.25 -21.43
N SER A 25 -20.57 -13.41 -20.53
CA SER A 25 -20.22 -13.81 -19.16
C SER A 25 -20.52 -12.72 -18.15
N VAL A 26 -20.80 -13.14 -16.92
CA VAL A 26 -20.94 -12.28 -15.74
C VAL A 26 -20.14 -12.93 -14.62
N SER A 27 -19.31 -12.15 -13.95
CA SER A 27 -18.60 -12.62 -12.77
C SER A 27 -19.49 -12.55 -11.52
N ASP A 28 -19.18 -13.38 -10.52
CA ASP A 28 -19.76 -13.25 -9.19
C ASP A 28 -19.47 -11.87 -8.60
N VAL A 29 -20.43 -11.30 -7.87
CA VAL A 29 -20.38 -9.92 -7.36
C VAL A 29 -20.42 -9.92 -5.84
N VAL A 30 -19.51 -9.19 -5.20
CA VAL A 30 -19.58 -8.87 -3.78
C VAL A 30 -20.16 -7.46 -3.64
N ILE A 31 -21.27 -7.35 -2.91
CA ILE A 31 -21.98 -6.09 -2.63
C ILE A 31 -21.55 -5.64 -1.23
N PRO A 32 -20.77 -4.57 -1.06
CA PRO A 32 -20.46 -4.07 0.29
C PRO A 32 -21.73 -3.59 0.97
N SER A 33 -21.94 -4.00 2.22
CA SER A 33 -23.10 -3.58 3.00
C SER A 33 -23.21 -2.05 3.05
N GLY A 34 -24.40 -1.51 2.83
CA GLY A 34 -24.65 -0.06 2.76
C GLY A 34 -24.12 0.64 1.50
N SER A 35 -23.52 -0.09 0.55
CA SER A 35 -22.97 0.46 -0.69
C SER A 35 -23.55 -0.25 -1.92
N ARG A 36 -23.11 0.19 -3.11
CA ARG A 36 -23.45 -0.44 -4.38
C ARG A 36 -22.28 -1.23 -4.95
N ALA A 37 -22.58 -2.22 -5.77
CA ALA A 37 -21.61 -2.92 -6.58
C ALA A 37 -22.03 -2.94 -8.05
N ALA A 38 -21.05 -3.03 -8.97
CA ALA A 38 -21.33 -3.15 -10.39
C ALA A 38 -21.59 -4.61 -10.77
N ILE A 39 -22.63 -4.86 -11.58
CA ILE A 39 -22.80 -6.07 -12.37
C ILE A 39 -22.33 -5.72 -13.78
N GLU A 40 -21.28 -6.39 -14.25
CA GLU A 40 -20.73 -6.20 -15.59
C GLU A 40 -21.01 -7.41 -16.45
N ILE A 41 -21.70 -7.19 -17.56
CA ILE A 41 -21.93 -8.21 -18.57
C ILE A 41 -20.82 -8.05 -19.62
N ASN A 42 -19.97 -9.04 -19.73
CA ASN A 42 -18.82 -9.04 -20.61
C ASN A 42 -19.05 -9.95 -21.81
N CYS A 43 -18.44 -9.60 -22.93
CA CYS A 43 -18.53 -10.38 -24.16
C CYS A 43 -17.17 -10.67 -24.79
N ASP A 44 -17.16 -11.75 -25.56
CA ASP A 44 -16.16 -12.05 -26.59
C ASP A 44 -16.90 -12.63 -27.79
N PHE A 45 -17.09 -11.80 -28.85
CA PHE A 45 -17.96 -12.11 -29.96
C PHE A 45 -17.18 -12.46 -31.21
N GLY A 46 -17.44 -13.64 -31.75
CA GLY A 46 -17.04 -14.01 -33.12
C GLY A 46 -17.86 -13.31 -34.21
N ASN A 47 -19.10 -12.97 -33.89
CA ASN A 47 -20.01 -12.26 -34.80
C ASN A 47 -20.08 -10.76 -34.49
N LYS A 48 -20.60 -9.99 -35.42
CA LYS A 48 -20.87 -8.56 -35.27
C LYS A 48 -22.32 -8.32 -34.93
N PHE A 49 -22.58 -7.47 -33.92
CA PHE A 49 -23.93 -7.14 -33.47
C PHE A 49 -24.18 -5.64 -33.54
N LYS A 50 -25.44 -5.26 -33.78
CA LYS A 50 -25.91 -3.87 -33.88
C LYS A 50 -26.61 -3.36 -32.62
N GLY A 51 -27.00 -4.26 -31.74
CA GLY A 51 -27.69 -3.93 -30.53
C GLY A 51 -28.16 -5.19 -29.81
N TYR A 52 -28.72 -5.01 -28.63
CA TYR A 52 -29.21 -6.12 -27.80
C TYR A 52 -30.42 -5.74 -26.98
N GLN A 53 -31.14 -6.78 -26.52
CA GLN A 53 -32.07 -6.73 -25.41
C GLN A 53 -31.75 -7.89 -24.45
N LEU A 54 -31.86 -7.64 -23.16
CA LEU A 54 -31.72 -8.66 -22.13
C LEU A 54 -32.48 -8.27 -20.84
N ASP A 55 -32.78 -9.27 -20.02
CA ASP A 55 -33.39 -9.09 -18.71
C ASP A 55 -32.40 -9.44 -17.62
N ILE A 56 -32.35 -8.64 -16.55
CA ILE A 56 -31.66 -8.94 -15.30
C ILE A 56 -32.72 -9.29 -14.26
N GLU A 57 -32.63 -10.49 -13.72
CA GLU A 57 -33.52 -11.00 -12.68
C GLU A 57 -32.72 -11.12 -11.38
N LEU A 58 -33.20 -10.44 -10.33
CA LEU A 58 -32.67 -10.49 -8.97
C LEU A 58 -33.67 -11.22 -8.09
N VAL A 59 -33.27 -11.50 -6.85
CA VAL A 59 -34.14 -12.06 -5.83
C VAL A 59 -34.48 -11.00 -4.77
N ASP A 60 -35.46 -11.29 -3.91
CA ASP A 60 -35.80 -10.44 -2.76
C ASP A 60 -34.54 -10.21 -1.89
N GLY A 61 -34.42 -8.98 -1.37
CA GLY A 61 -33.24 -8.53 -0.64
C GLY A 61 -32.26 -7.74 -1.49
N LEU A 62 -32.34 -7.81 -2.83
CA LEU A 62 -31.51 -7.05 -3.76
C LEU A 62 -32.35 -6.15 -4.67
N SER A 63 -31.78 -5.04 -5.11
CA SER A 63 -32.38 -4.16 -6.09
C SER A 63 -31.31 -3.48 -6.95
N LEU A 64 -31.64 -3.14 -8.19
CA LEU A 64 -30.79 -2.25 -8.98
C LEU A 64 -30.91 -0.81 -8.45
N GLU A 65 -29.84 -0.06 -8.57
CA GLU A 65 -29.86 1.37 -8.29
C GLU A 65 -30.68 2.09 -9.36
N LEU A 66 -31.58 2.96 -8.92
CA LEU A 66 -32.44 3.75 -9.78
C LEU A 66 -32.07 5.22 -9.70
N ASN A 67 -32.24 5.94 -10.80
CA ASN A 67 -32.17 7.40 -10.82
C ASN A 67 -33.45 8.05 -10.25
N ASP A 68 -33.50 9.37 -10.17
CA ASP A 68 -34.66 10.12 -9.65
C ASP A 68 -35.96 9.87 -10.44
N ALA A 69 -35.87 9.43 -11.68
CA ALA A 69 -37.01 9.08 -12.52
C ALA A 69 -37.48 7.63 -12.30
N GLY A 70 -36.83 6.86 -11.41
CA GLY A 70 -37.15 5.46 -11.14
C GLY A 70 -36.67 4.47 -12.21
N THR A 71 -35.75 4.88 -13.06
CA THR A 71 -35.14 4.01 -14.08
C THR A 71 -33.78 3.48 -13.61
N PRO A 72 -33.43 2.22 -13.94
CA PRO A 72 -32.12 1.66 -13.57
C PRO A 72 -30.97 2.48 -14.13
N ILE A 73 -29.98 2.77 -13.30
CA ILE A 73 -28.73 3.39 -13.73
C ILE A 73 -27.94 2.35 -14.50
N CYS A 74 -27.61 2.66 -15.76
CA CYS A 74 -26.87 1.76 -16.64
C CYS A 74 -25.88 2.53 -17.52
N GLU A 75 -24.80 1.86 -17.88
CA GLU A 75 -23.74 2.41 -18.73
C GLU A 75 -23.46 1.48 -19.90
N ASN A 76 -23.22 2.08 -21.06
CA ASN A 76 -22.64 1.38 -22.22
C ASN A 76 -21.14 1.18 -21.94
N GLY A 77 -20.68 -0.06 -21.97
CA GLY A 77 -19.27 -0.37 -21.76
C GLY A 77 -18.40 -0.12 -23.00
N PHE A 78 -18.99 0.10 -24.17
CA PHE A 78 -18.27 0.38 -25.42
C PHE A 78 -18.26 1.87 -25.72
N SER A 79 -17.19 2.37 -26.34
CA SER A 79 -17.07 3.72 -26.88
C SER A 79 -17.79 3.83 -28.23
N THR A 80 -19.10 3.56 -28.25
CA THR A 80 -19.97 3.63 -29.42
C THR A 80 -21.13 4.58 -29.16
N ASP A 81 -21.89 4.93 -30.20
CA ASP A 81 -23.06 5.81 -30.10
C ASP A 81 -24.33 5.09 -29.59
N HIS A 82 -24.21 3.86 -29.13
CA HIS A 82 -25.35 3.12 -28.60
C HIS A 82 -25.94 3.80 -27.36
N THR A 83 -27.21 4.08 -27.43
CA THR A 83 -27.99 4.51 -26.28
C THR A 83 -28.49 3.26 -25.56
N VAL A 84 -28.06 3.11 -24.30
CA VAL A 84 -28.56 2.07 -23.43
C VAL A 84 -29.70 2.60 -22.59
N SER A 85 -30.79 1.86 -22.52
CA SER A 85 -31.94 2.18 -21.67
C SER A 85 -32.35 0.97 -20.82
N GLY A 86 -32.75 1.23 -19.58
CA GLY A 86 -33.25 0.22 -18.65
C GLY A 86 -34.65 0.54 -18.17
N ASN A 87 -35.50 -0.47 -18.03
CA ASN A 87 -36.84 -0.36 -17.48
C ASN A 87 -37.11 -1.45 -16.43
N LYS A 88 -37.78 -1.10 -15.35
CA LYS A 88 -38.28 -2.06 -14.38
C LYS A 88 -39.51 -2.75 -14.95
N ILE A 89 -39.48 -4.08 -15.13
CA ILE A 89 -40.57 -4.91 -15.64
C ILE A 89 -41.46 -5.42 -14.50
N SER A 90 -40.83 -5.83 -13.41
CA SER A 90 -41.51 -6.24 -12.17
C SER A 90 -40.60 -5.96 -10.98
N GLU A 91 -40.96 -6.36 -9.78
CA GLU A 91 -40.22 -5.99 -8.56
C GLU A 91 -38.74 -6.35 -8.62
N ASN A 92 -38.39 -7.50 -9.14
CA ASN A 92 -37.01 -8.00 -9.19
C ASN A 92 -36.51 -8.27 -10.61
N LYS A 93 -37.21 -7.72 -11.64
CA LYS A 93 -36.86 -7.95 -13.04
C LYS A 93 -36.74 -6.62 -13.80
N TYR A 94 -35.65 -6.47 -14.49
CA TYR A 94 -35.29 -5.27 -15.21
C TYR A 94 -34.89 -5.62 -16.65
N ARG A 95 -35.40 -4.90 -17.63
CA ARG A 95 -35.08 -5.06 -19.07
C ARG A 95 -34.17 -3.95 -19.53
N PHE A 96 -33.12 -4.31 -20.24
CA PHE A 96 -32.20 -3.39 -20.88
C PHE A 96 -32.16 -3.59 -22.38
N ALA A 97 -32.01 -2.49 -23.10
CA ALA A 97 -31.82 -2.52 -24.54
C ALA A 97 -30.76 -1.49 -24.95
N ALA A 98 -29.97 -1.83 -25.93
CA ALA A 98 -28.97 -0.94 -26.54
C ALA A 98 -29.24 -0.82 -28.07
N LEU A 99 -29.34 0.41 -28.55
CA LEU A 99 -29.61 0.73 -29.94
C LEU A 99 -28.66 1.84 -30.42
N SER A 100 -28.13 1.69 -31.65
CA SER A 100 -27.43 2.75 -32.35
C SER A 100 -28.35 3.35 -33.41
N PHE A 101 -28.52 4.65 -33.40
CA PHE A 101 -29.32 5.37 -34.45
C PHE A 101 -28.53 5.58 -35.73
N THR A 102 -27.22 5.48 -35.72
CA THR A 102 -26.35 5.57 -36.89
C THR A 102 -26.02 4.21 -37.49
N GLY A 103 -26.43 3.11 -36.81
CA GLY A 103 -26.16 1.75 -37.24
C GLY A 103 -24.74 1.26 -36.93
N GLN A 104 -24.06 1.89 -35.95
CA GLN A 104 -22.79 1.38 -35.49
C GLN A 104 -22.92 -0.05 -34.96
N LEU A 105 -21.80 -0.78 -34.99
CA LEU A 105 -21.71 -2.10 -34.41
C LEU A 105 -21.18 -2.00 -32.95
N LEU A 106 -21.61 -2.93 -32.12
CA LEU A 106 -21.07 -3.12 -30.80
C LEU A 106 -19.58 -3.54 -30.87
N GLY A 107 -18.82 -3.29 -29.81
CA GLY A 107 -17.49 -3.88 -29.67
C GLY A 107 -17.55 -5.40 -29.62
N GLN A 108 -16.49 -6.06 -30.10
CA GLN A 108 -16.46 -7.52 -30.15
C GLN A 108 -15.94 -8.14 -28.84
N SER A 109 -15.22 -7.40 -27.99
CA SER A 109 -14.72 -7.87 -26.70
C SER A 109 -14.74 -6.73 -25.68
N GLY A 110 -15.15 -7.03 -24.46
CA GLY A 110 -15.24 -6.09 -23.35
C GLY A 110 -16.60 -6.08 -22.65
N THR A 111 -16.89 -5.02 -21.90
CA THR A 111 -18.15 -4.86 -21.17
C THR A 111 -19.26 -4.38 -22.13
N VAL A 112 -20.33 -5.14 -22.19
CA VAL A 112 -21.54 -4.80 -22.97
C VAL A 112 -22.44 -3.84 -22.21
N LEU A 113 -22.66 -4.15 -20.92
CA LEU A 113 -23.56 -3.41 -20.04
C LEU A 113 -22.99 -3.41 -18.62
N ARG A 114 -23.03 -2.25 -17.98
CA ARG A 114 -22.78 -2.12 -16.55
C ARG A 114 -24.03 -1.57 -15.86
N VAL A 115 -24.46 -2.21 -14.78
CA VAL A 115 -25.53 -1.75 -13.91
C VAL A 115 -25.09 -1.83 -12.46
N TYR A 116 -25.79 -1.17 -11.58
CA TYR A 116 -25.42 -1.12 -10.14
C TYR A 116 -26.48 -1.78 -9.29
N VAL A 117 -26.05 -2.71 -8.43
CA VAL A 117 -26.90 -3.45 -7.48
C VAL A 117 -26.62 -3.01 -6.05
N LYS A 118 -27.67 -2.98 -5.23
CA LYS A 118 -27.63 -2.72 -3.79
C LYS A 118 -28.34 -3.84 -3.05
N ALA A 119 -27.86 -4.17 -1.85
CA ALA A 119 -28.60 -4.94 -0.88
C ALA A 119 -29.52 -4.02 -0.09
N LYS A 120 -30.69 -4.53 0.32
CA LYS A 120 -31.58 -3.85 1.27
C LYS A 120 -30.91 -3.82 2.66
N ASP A 121 -31.25 -2.82 3.48
CA ASP A 121 -30.59 -2.57 4.77
C ASP A 121 -30.76 -3.71 5.80
N ASP A 122 -31.78 -4.55 5.62
CA ASP A 122 -32.08 -5.70 6.49
C ASP A 122 -31.35 -6.99 6.07
N VAL A 123 -30.58 -6.98 5.00
CA VAL A 123 -29.85 -8.15 4.52
C VAL A 123 -28.55 -8.33 5.32
N VAL A 124 -28.40 -9.53 5.88
CA VAL A 124 -27.26 -9.88 6.73
C VAL A 124 -25.99 -10.05 5.89
N ILE A 125 -24.85 -9.55 6.40
CA ILE A 125 -23.53 -9.77 5.83
C ILE A 125 -23.25 -11.27 5.73
N GLY A 126 -22.68 -11.72 4.60
CA GLY A 126 -22.46 -13.13 4.29
C GLY A 126 -23.62 -13.80 3.55
N SER A 127 -24.79 -13.13 3.42
CA SER A 127 -25.90 -13.65 2.61
C SER A 127 -25.49 -13.77 1.14
N SER A 128 -25.84 -14.89 0.51
CA SER A 128 -25.56 -15.15 -0.90
C SER A 128 -26.86 -15.36 -1.67
N PHE A 129 -26.96 -14.77 -2.84
CA PHE A 129 -28.13 -14.75 -3.71
C PHE A 129 -27.76 -15.17 -5.12
N ALA A 130 -28.71 -15.72 -5.86
CA ALA A 130 -28.56 -15.99 -7.27
C ALA A 130 -29.10 -14.82 -8.10
N GLY A 131 -28.28 -14.30 -9.00
CA GLY A 131 -28.69 -13.40 -10.08
C GLY A 131 -28.77 -14.15 -11.40
N LYS A 132 -29.57 -13.63 -12.32
CA LYS A 132 -29.77 -14.24 -13.64
C LYS A 132 -29.85 -13.19 -14.74
N ILE A 133 -29.14 -13.42 -15.82
CA ILE A 133 -29.37 -12.71 -17.08
C ILE A 133 -30.19 -13.63 -17.96
N ALA A 134 -31.32 -13.16 -18.43
CA ALA A 134 -32.30 -13.95 -19.17
C ALA A 134 -32.82 -13.21 -20.42
N ALA A 135 -33.58 -13.92 -21.26
CA ALA A 135 -34.17 -13.36 -22.46
C ALA A 135 -33.16 -12.57 -23.31
N ILE A 136 -32.00 -13.12 -23.51
CA ILE A 136 -30.83 -12.46 -24.14
C ILE A 136 -30.95 -12.58 -25.64
N GLU A 137 -31.20 -11.45 -26.32
CA GLU A 137 -31.33 -11.35 -27.75
C GLU A 137 -30.40 -10.26 -28.30
N PHE A 138 -29.58 -10.59 -29.27
CA PHE A 138 -28.71 -9.67 -29.99
C PHE A 138 -29.11 -9.59 -31.45
N THR A 139 -29.06 -8.40 -32.03
CA THR A 139 -29.31 -8.18 -33.45
C THR A 139 -27.98 -8.22 -34.20
N THR A 140 -27.83 -9.16 -35.12
CA THR A 140 -26.62 -9.30 -35.97
C THR A 140 -26.50 -8.14 -36.95
N GLU A 141 -25.34 -7.98 -37.58
CA GLU A 141 -25.11 -7.00 -38.65
C GLU A 141 -26.12 -7.14 -39.84
N ASN A 142 -26.64 -8.35 -40.06
CA ASN A 142 -27.61 -8.67 -41.11
C ASN A 142 -29.07 -8.51 -40.65
N ASN A 143 -29.34 -7.90 -39.50
CA ASN A 143 -30.66 -7.69 -38.91
C ASN A 143 -31.41 -8.99 -38.58
N THR A 144 -30.70 -10.05 -38.22
CA THR A 144 -31.28 -11.31 -37.72
C THR A 144 -31.09 -11.39 -36.22
N ALA A 145 -32.03 -12.02 -35.53
CA ALA A 145 -31.90 -12.26 -34.08
C ALA A 145 -30.91 -13.40 -33.80
N TYR A 146 -30.08 -13.20 -32.75
CA TYR A 146 -29.22 -14.20 -32.20
C TYR A 146 -29.52 -14.32 -30.70
N TYR A 147 -29.77 -15.52 -30.20
CA TYR A 147 -30.17 -15.78 -28.82
C TYR A 147 -29.04 -16.45 -28.07
N PHE A 148 -28.79 -15.99 -26.84
CA PHE A 148 -27.89 -16.65 -25.89
C PHE A 148 -28.72 -17.39 -24.85
N ASP A 149 -28.12 -18.43 -24.26
CA ASP A 149 -28.66 -19.09 -23.11
C ASP A 149 -28.63 -18.16 -21.88
N ASP A 150 -29.50 -18.43 -20.93
CA ASP A 150 -29.54 -17.73 -19.65
C ASP A 150 -28.22 -17.91 -18.87
N ILE A 151 -27.75 -16.85 -18.22
CA ILE A 151 -26.52 -16.85 -17.43
C ILE A 151 -26.86 -16.64 -15.95
N SER A 152 -26.41 -17.56 -15.09
CA SER A 152 -26.53 -17.42 -13.64
C SER A 152 -25.20 -16.96 -13.05
N PHE A 153 -25.27 -16.13 -12.00
CA PHE A 153 -24.12 -15.65 -11.26
C PHE A 153 -24.50 -15.46 -9.77
N SER A 154 -23.52 -15.37 -8.89
CA SER A 154 -23.73 -15.20 -7.46
C SER A 154 -23.55 -13.74 -7.05
N LEU A 155 -24.37 -13.28 -6.09
CA LEU A 155 -24.22 -12.00 -5.44
C LEU A 155 -24.10 -12.24 -3.93
N THR A 156 -23.01 -11.80 -3.32
CA THR A 156 -22.77 -11.99 -1.88
C THR A 156 -22.66 -10.62 -1.20
N VAL A 157 -23.38 -10.43 -0.08
CA VAL A 157 -23.28 -9.21 0.72
C VAL A 157 -22.04 -9.32 1.60
N GLY A 158 -21.08 -8.44 1.36
CA GLY A 158 -19.80 -8.36 2.09
C GLY A 158 -19.81 -7.31 3.18
N GLU A 159 -18.70 -7.20 3.86
CA GLU A 159 -18.45 -6.10 4.82
C GLU A 159 -18.63 -4.73 4.14
N PRO A 160 -18.98 -3.67 4.90
CA PRO A 160 -19.00 -2.32 4.38
C PRO A 160 -17.69 -1.97 3.67
N ALA A 161 -17.77 -1.20 2.61
CA ALA A 161 -16.57 -0.70 1.93
C ALA A 161 -15.75 0.14 2.91
N ASP A 162 -14.45 -0.15 3.02
CA ASP A 162 -13.55 0.71 3.78
C ASP A 162 -13.32 2.00 2.98
N THR A 163 -13.89 3.09 3.47
CA THR A 163 -13.78 4.43 2.84
C THR A 163 -12.63 5.24 3.38
N ARG A 164 -11.83 4.68 4.29
CA ARG A 164 -10.68 5.35 4.88
C ARG A 164 -9.60 5.64 3.85
N ILE A 165 -8.94 6.77 4.02
CA ILE A 165 -7.71 7.06 3.26
C ILE A 165 -6.62 6.11 3.74
N ILE A 166 -6.01 5.37 2.82
CA ILE A 166 -4.95 4.41 3.13
C ILE A 166 -3.60 5.10 3.00
N LEU A 167 -2.85 5.14 4.10
CA LEU A 167 -1.47 5.61 4.18
C LEU A 167 -0.56 4.39 4.36
N ASP A 168 0.20 4.01 3.32
CA ASP A 168 1.02 2.79 3.31
C ASP A 168 2.51 3.12 3.37
N GLU A 169 3.24 2.55 4.32
CA GLU A 169 4.68 2.75 4.50
C GLU A 169 5.54 2.34 3.29
N ASN A 170 4.98 1.59 2.36
CA ASN A 170 5.66 1.16 1.13
C ASN A 170 5.26 2.00 -0.09
N SER A 171 4.30 2.93 0.05
CA SER A 171 3.87 3.82 -1.03
C SER A 171 4.93 4.89 -1.31
N SER A 172 5.24 5.12 -2.59
CA SER A 172 6.07 6.25 -3.02
C SER A 172 5.27 7.53 -3.29
N VAL A 173 3.96 7.51 -3.01
CA VAL A 173 3.07 8.66 -3.21
C VAL A 173 2.92 9.42 -1.90
N MET A 174 3.21 10.72 -1.92
CA MET A 174 2.98 11.61 -0.79
C MET A 174 1.49 11.67 -0.45
N PRO A 175 1.13 11.71 0.85
CA PRO A 175 -0.24 11.95 1.26
C PRO A 175 -0.77 13.29 0.70
N ALA A 176 -1.98 13.28 0.16
CA ALA A 176 -2.66 14.50 -0.26
C ALA A 176 -3.41 15.14 0.92
N ASP A 177 -3.51 16.46 0.92
CA ASP A 177 -4.26 17.21 1.93
C ASP A 177 -5.72 16.80 1.94
N ALA A 178 -6.26 16.56 3.13
CA ALA A 178 -7.66 16.22 3.34
C ALA A 178 -8.11 16.65 4.75
N SER A 179 -9.39 17.00 4.90
CA SER A 179 -9.92 17.46 6.19
C SER A 179 -11.08 16.60 6.67
N GLY A 180 -11.10 16.30 7.97
CA GLY A 180 -12.18 15.55 8.62
C GLY A 180 -12.33 14.12 8.07
N VAL A 181 -11.21 13.47 7.76
CA VAL A 181 -11.18 12.14 7.13
C VAL A 181 -10.78 11.07 8.14
N ASP A 182 -11.27 9.85 7.88
CA ASP A 182 -10.82 8.66 8.59
C ASP A 182 -9.66 8.05 7.80
N VAL A 183 -8.61 7.64 8.51
CA VAL A 183 -7.39 7.09 7.90
C VAL A 183 -7.10 5.68 8.43
N ARG A 184 -6.53 4.86 7.55
CA ARG A 184 -5.89 3.59 7.89
C ARG A 184 -4.41 3.69 7.54
N VAL A 185 -3.55 3.62 8.53
CA VAL A 185 -2.09 3.66 8.35
C VAL A 185 -1.55 2.23 8.38
N LYS A 186 -1.01 1.77 7.26
CA LYS A 186 -0.35 0.47 7.14
C LYS A 186 1.13 0.64 7.43
N ARG A 187 1.49 0.39 8.68
CA ARG A 187 2.84 0.51 9.18
C ARG A 187 3.10 -0.45 10.32
N THR A 188 4.25 -1.17 10.25
CA THR A 188 4.67 -2.07 11.31
C THR A 188 5.45 -1.34 12.40
N ILE A 189 5.01 -1.47 13.66
CA ILE A 189 5.68 -1.03 14.87
C ILE A 189 5.86 -2.27 15.75
N LYS A 190 7.13 -2.60 16.07
CA LYS A 190 7.46 -3.77 16.89
C LYS A 190 7.13 -3.53 18.36
N ALA A 191 6.68 -4.57 19.05
CA ALA A 191 6.42 -4.52 20.49
C ALA A 191 7.71 -4.24 21.28
N ASP A 192 7.56 -3.59 22.43
CA ASP A 192 8.61 -3.33 23.44
C ASP A 192 9.90 -2.68 22.87
N THR A 193 9.75 -1.92 21.76
CA THR A 193 10.88 -1.30 21.08
C THR A 193 10.53 0.12 20.68
N TRP A 194 11.40 1.08 20.98
CA TRP A 194 11.27 2.43 20.46
C TRP A 194 11.44 2.45 18.95
N SER A 195 10.49 3.05 18.26
CA SER A 195 10.48 3.23 16.81
C SER A 195 10.23 4.69 16.48
N SER A 196 10.85 5.24 15.43
CA SER A 196 10.53 6.59 14.97
C SER A 196 9.15 6.60 14.29
N ILE A 197 8.36 7.66 14.47
CA ILE A 197 7.07 7.86 13.80
C ILE A 197 6.92 9.32 13.38
N VAL A 198 6.39 9.54 12.18
CA VAL A 198 5.94 10.85 11.71
C VAL A 198 4.63 10.67 10.96
N LEU A 199 3.65 11.51 11.25
CA LEU A 199 2.33 11.46 10.62
C LEU A 199 1.97 12.83 10.03
N PRO A 200 1.24 12.88 8.90
CA PRO A 200 0.79 14.14 8.31
C PRO A 200 -0.45 14.70 9.02
N PHE A 201 -0.77 14.21 10.20
CA PHE A 201 -1.87 14.64 11.07
C PHE A 201 -1.49 14.44 12.54
N GLY A 202 -2.07 15.25 13.41
CA GLY A 202 -1.91 15.10 14.85
C GLY A 202 -2.83 14.04 15.43
N MET A 203 -2.46 13.51 16.60
CA MET A 203 -3.28 12.58 17.39
C MET A 203 -3.37 13.05 18.83
N THR A 204 -4.58 13.06 19.38
CA THR A 204 -4.83 13.29 20.79
C THR A 204 -4.40 12.08 21.63
N ASN A 205 -4.32 12.25 22.96
CA ASN A 205 -4.03 11.15 23.87
C ASN A 205 -5.01 9.95 23.71
N GLU A 206 -6.29 10.27 23.55
CA GLU A 206 -7.33 9.24 23.36
C GLU A 206 -7.14 8.47 22.04
N GLN A 207 -6.81 9.20 20.96
CA GLN A 207 -6.52 8.59 19.65
C GLN A 207 -5.25 7.72 19.70
N LEU A 208 -4.19 8.16 20.40
CA LEU A 208 -2.97 7.37 20.60
C LEU A 208 -3.27 6.06 21.33
N LYS A 209 -4.01 6.12 22.44
CA LYS A 209 -4.40 4.94 23.20
C LYS A 209 -5.31 3.99 22.41
N THR A 210 -6.25 4.54 21.66
CA THR A 210 -7.13 3.73 20.80
C THR A 210 -6.35 3.02 19.70
N ALA A 211 -5.39 3.69 19.09
CA ALA A 211 -4.60 3.14 17.98
C ALA A 211 -3.51 2.16 18.42
N PHE A 212 -2.89 2.40 19.58
CA PHE A 212 -1.65 1.71 19.99
C PHE A 212 -1.74 0.98 21.33
N GLY A 213 -2.85 1.13 22.06
CA GLY A 213 -3.05 0.54 23.38
C GLY A 213 -2.83 1.52 24.53
N GLU A 214 -3.39 1.19 25.70
CA GLU A 214 -3.35 2.06 26.90
C GLU A 214 -1.94 2.38 27.38
N ASP A 215 -0.99 1.46 27.18
CA ASP A 215 0.41 1.56 27.62
C ASP A 215 1.33 2.19 26.57
N VAL A 216 0.77 2.88 25.56
CA VAL A 216 1.57 3.55 24.54
C VAL A 216 2.42 4.67 25.15
N GLU A 217 3.69 4.68 24.83
CA GLU A 217 4.62 5.75 25.17
C GLU A 217 5.02 6.49 23.90
N ALA A 218 4.92 7.82 23.89
CA ALA A 218 5.40 8.68 22.80
C ALA A 218 6.31 9.76 23.37
N ALA A 219 7.38 10.11 22.65
CA ALA A 219 8.31 11.13 23.13
C ALA A 219 8.88 11.95 21.98
N GLU A 220 9.05 13.25 22.21
CA GLU A 220 9.60 14.22 21.28
C GLU A 220 11.10 14.41 21.51
N PHE A 221 11.84 14.72 20.45
CA PHE A 221 13.26 15.05 20.53
C PHE A 221 13.45 16.47 21.07
N THR A 222 14.07 16.59 22.26
CA THR A 222 14.13 17.89 22.97
C THR A 222 15.55 18.40 23.23
N ALA A 223 16.55 17.52 23.32
CA ALA A 223 17.93 17.96 23.57
C ALA A 223 18.95 16.94 23.06
N TRP A 224 20.17 17.39 22.86
CA TRP A 224 21.34 16.55 22.67
C TRP A 224 22.60 17.24 23.14
N GLU A 225 23.61 16.45 23.50
CA GLU A 225 24.91 16.96 23.95
C GLU A 225 26.02 15.96 23.61
N THR A 226 27.26 16.46 23.43
CA THR A 226 28.44 15.61 23.38
C THR A 226 28.88 15.31 24.80
N THR A 227 29.05 14.03 25.13
CA THR A 227 29.40 13.57 26.46
C THR A 227 30.86 13.15 26.57
N ASP A 228 31.55 12.91 25.47
CA ASP A 228 32.96 12.51 25.44
C ASP A 228 33.64 12.97 24.14
N TYR A 229 34.96 13.21 24.20
CA TYR A 229 35.80 13.68 23.11
C TYR A 229 37.11 12.90 23.08
N ASP A 230 37.74 12.76 21.91
CA ASP A 230 39.10 12.27 21.75
C ASP A 230 40.17 13.38 22.01
N ASP A 231 41.46 13.01 21.87
CA ASP A 231 42.59 13.93 22.05
C ASP A 231 42.64 15.06 20.97
N ASP A 232 41.94 14.85 19.85
CA ASP A 232 41.82 15.81 18.72
C ASP A 232 40.52 16.62 18.82
N ASP A 233 39.79 16.54 19.94
CA ASP A 233 38.53 17.26 20.22
C ASP A 233 37.34 16.83 19.34
N ASN A 234 37.40 15.62 18.77
CA ASN A 234 36.25 15.06 18.04
C ASN A 234 35.29 14.36 19.00
N PRO A 235 33.96 14.50 18.80
CA PRO A 235 32.98 13.82 19.64
C PRO A 235 33.08 12.29 19.53
N THR A 236 33.28 11.60 20.65
CA THR A 236 33.31 10.13 20.76
C THR A 236 32.08 9.56 21.42
N ALA A 237 31.27 10.41 22.06
CA ALA A 237 29.98 10.02 22.60
C ALA A 237 29.01 11.21 22.62
N ILE A 238 27.73 10.91 22.34
CA ILE A 238 26.63 11.87 22.46
C ILE A 238 25.51 11.30 23.32
N SER A 239 24.75 12.18 23.97
CA SER A 239 23.48 11.89 24.64
C SER A 239 22.35 12.57 23.90
N VAL A 240 21.31 11.82 23.58
CA VAL A 240 20.10 12.30 22.90
C VAL A 240 18.94 12.18 23.87
N SER A 241 18.23 13.27 24.11
CA SER A 241 17.15 13.33 25.09
C SER A 241 15.81 13.50 24.41
N PHE A 242 14.84 12.75 24.86
CA PHE A 242 13.45 12.83 24.46
C PHE A 242 12.60 13.11 25.68
N THR A 243 11.52 13.87 25.50
CA THR A 243 10.52 14.16 26.54
C THR A 243 9.20 13.48 26.19
N GLU A 244 8.65 12.73 27.13
CA GLU A 244 7.33 12.11 26.95
C GLU A 244 6.26 13.12 26.64
N VAL A 245 5.38 12.75 25.70
CA VAL A 245 4.22 13.54 25.31
C VAL A 245 2.96 12.68 25.35
N SER A 246 1.83 13.32 25.63
CA SER A 246 0.52 12.68 25.66
C SER A 246 -0.27 12.81 24.35
N ALA A 247 0.24 13.60 23.39
CA ALA A 247 -0.35 13.83 22.08
C ALA A 247 0.79 14.06 21.08
N ILE A 248 0.53 13.86 19.80
CA ILE A 248 1.49 14.15 18.73
C ILE A 248 0.91 15.17 17.76
N GLU A 249 1.77 16.05 17.27
CA GLU A 249 1.44 17.07 16.29
C GLU A 249 1.69 16.56 14.86
N ALA A 250 0.96 17.12 13.88
CA ALA A 250 1.22 16.85 12.48
C ALA A 250 2.63 17.28 12.09
N ASN A 251 3.25 16.57 11.15
CA ASN A 251 4.56 16.89 10.58
C ASN A 251 5.72 16.95 11.59
N THR A 252 5.52 16.40 12.77
CA THR A 252 6.54 16.37 13.82
C THR A 252 6.98 14.92 14.03
N PRO A 253 8.27 14.59 13.86
CA PRO A 253 8.77 13.26 14.14
C PRO A 253 8.87 13.01 15.66
N TYR A 254 8.39 11.84 16.08
CA TYR A 254 8.44 11.34 17.45
C TYR A 254 9.09 9.97 17.48
N ILE A 255 9.45 9.51 18.68
CA ILE A 255 9.64 8.09 18.94
C ILE A 255 8.42 7.54 19.68
N ILE A 256 8.06 6.30 19.37
CA ILE A 256 6.90 5.61 19.96
C ILE A 256 7.29 4.20 20.39
N LYS A 257 6.70 3.74 21.49
CA LYS A 257 6.84 2.39 21.98
C LYS A 257 5.46 1.83 22.30
N VAL A 258 5.21 0.60 21.90
CA VAL A 258 3.94 -0.11 22.05
C VAL A 258 4.17 -1.44 22.77
N SER A 259 3.18 -1.91 23.53
CA SER A 259 3.26 -3.18 24.27
C SER A 259 2.97 -4.42 23.40
N SER A 260 2.31 -4.23 22.27
CA SER A 260 2.00 -5.27 21.29
C SER A 260 2.37 -4.82 19.87
N GLU A 261 2.76 -5.75 19.01
CA GLU A 261 3.10 -5.42 17.62
C GLU A 261 1.88 -4.87 16.87
N ILE A 262 2.07 -3.74 16.21
CA ILE A 262 1.07 -3.08 15.36
C ILE A 262 1.52 -3.25 13.90
N ASN A 263 0.63 -3.72 13.04
CA ASN A 263 0.88 -3.81 11.59
C ASN A 263 0.11 -2.76 10.81
N GLU A 264 -1.02 -2.35 11.33
CA GLU A 264 -1.81 -1.22 10.86
C GLU A 264 -2.63 -0.63 12.01
N PHE A 265 -3.01 0.63 11.88
CA PHE A 265 -3.91 1.29 12.84
C PHE A 265 -4.85 2.26 12.10
N VAL A 266 -5.96 2.60 12.75
CA VAL A 266 -6.95 3.54 12.23
C VAL A 266 -7.06 4.74 13.16
N VAL A 267 -7.31 5.90 12.56
CA VAL A 267 -7.59 7.15 13.28
C VAL A 267 -8.71 7.86 12.54
N ASP A 268 -9.77 8.21 13.24
CA ASP A 268 -10.94 8.83 12.65
C ASP A 268 -10.90 10.35 12.85
N GLY A 269 -11.48 11.10 11.90
CA GLY A 269 -11.72 12.54 11.98
C GLY A 269 -10.47 13.41 11.97
N VAL A 270 -9.41 13.03 11.27
CA VAL A 270 -8.15 13.78 11.21
C VAL A 270 -8.09 14.72 10.00
N ASN A 271 -7.19 15.71 10.09
CA ASN A 271 -6.83 16.56 8.97
C ASN A 271 -5.42 16.20 8.50
N ILE A 272 -5.32 15.72 7.26
CA ILE A 272 -4.03 15.42 6.62
C ILE A 272 -3.48 16.73 6.04
N GLN A 273 -2.24 17.06 6.40
CA GLN A 273 -1.46 18.18 5.86
C GLN A 273 0.01 17.69 5.80
N ALA A 274 0.46 17.22 4.65
CA ALA A 274 1.78 16.63 4.52
C ALA A 274 2.82 17.67 4.10
N GLU A 275 3.86 17.88 4.90
CA GLU A 275 5.06 18.63 4.54
C GLU A 275 6.07 17.73 3.82
N GLU A 276 6.88 18.30 2.90
CA GLU A 276 7.87 17.50 2.15
C GLU A 276 8.98 16.96 3.06
N GLU A 277 9.43 17.76 4.03
CA GLU A 277 10.50 17.41 4.97
C GLU A 277 10.12 17.76 6.41
N PRO A 278 9.24 16.97 7.05
CA PRO A 278 8.88 17.18 8.45
C PRO A 278 10.11 17.00 9.34
N CYS A 279 10.51 18.06 10.06
CA CYS A 279 11.77 18.07 10.79
C CYS A 279 11.68 18.87 12.09
N VAL A 280 12.25 18.30 13.17
CA VAL A 280 12.53 19.00 14.42
C VAL A 280 14.04 19.24 14.52
N THR A 281 14.44 20.50 14.75
CA THR A 281 15.83 20.89 14.92
C THR A 281 16.05 21.40 16.33
N VAL A 282 17.04 20.84 17.01
CA VAL A 282 17.42 21.21 18.38
C VAL A 282 18.87 21.73 18.38
N GLY A 283 19.04 22.93 18.92
CA GLY A 283 20.37 23.53 19.10
C GLY A 283 21.16 22.81 20.19
N LYS A 284 22.45 22.61 19.98
CA LYS A 284 23.36 22.12 21.02
C LYS A 284 23.67 23.22 22.02
N THR A 285 23.58 22.90 23.30
CA THR A 285 23.70 23.86 24.38
C THR A 285 25.09 24.47 24.58
N ASN A 286 26.18 23.82 24.12
CA ASN A 286 27.54 24.22 24.48
C ASN A 286 28.48 24.59 23.32
N ARG A 287 28.12 24.38 22.02
CA ARG A 287 29.00 24.72 20.87
C ARG A 287 28.30 25.33 19.65
N GLY A 288 27.03 25.71 19.74
CA GLY A 288 26.30 26.34 18.62
C GLY A 288 26.03 25.42 17.42
N THR A 289 26.21 24.11 17.58
CA THR A 289 25.84 23.09 16.59
C THR A 289 24.38 22.65 16.77
N PHE A 290 23.81 21.98 15.80
CA PHE A 290 22.44 21.49 15.88
C PHE A 290 22.34 19.99 15.67
N GLY A 291 21.29 19.40 16.19
CA GLY A 291 20.79 18.07 15.85
C GLY A 291 19.41 18.15 15.23
N SER A 292 19.12 17.32 14.26
CA SER A 292 17.82 17.25 13.65
C SER A 292 17.24 15.85 13.70
N PHE A 293 15.92 15.78 13.81
CA PHE A 293 15.15 14.56 13.65
C PHE A 293 14.19 14.79 12.48
N THR A 294 14.47 14.16 11.34
CA THR A 294 13.77 14.37 10.08
C THR A 294 12.93 13.15 9.73
N GLY A 295 11.68 13.37 9.36
CA GLY A 295 10.74 12.35 8.96
C GLY A 295 10.59 12.24 7.44
N SER A 296 10.01 11.13 6.99
CA SER A 296 9.55 10.97 5.61
C SER A 296 8.26 10.15 5.58
N TYR A 297 7.33 10.55 4.73
CA TYR A 297 6.09 9.81 4.47
C TYR A 297 6.24 8.74 3.40
N VAL A 298 7.33 8.77 2.65
CA VAL A 298 7.61 7.83 1.56
C VAL A 298 8.91 7.08 1.81
N PRO A 299 9.10 5.90 1.21
CA PRO A 299 10.37 5.19 1.29
C PRO A 299 11.52 6.02 0.72
N MET A 300 12.65 6.02 1.43
CA MET A 300 13.85 6.73 1.01
C MET A 300 15.12 5.99 1.41
N THR A 301 16.23 6.39 0.82
CA THR A 301 17.55 5.95 1.28
C THR A 301 18.11 6.99 2.26
N ILE A 302 18.49 6.55 3.45
CA ILE A 302 19.12 7.40 4.45
C ILE A 302 20.56 7.64 4.01
N GLU A 303 20.98 8.92 3.90
CA GLU A 303 22.34 9.28 3.56
C GLU A 303 23.35 8.77 4.59
N ALA A 304 24.60 8.62 4.19
CA ALA A 304 25.68 8.25 5.09
C ALA A 304 25.78 9.25 6.26
N GLU A 305 26.29 8.78 7.38
CA GLU A 305 26.51 9.57 8.60
C GLU A 305 25.23 9.94 9.39
N ASN A 306 24.03 9.75 8.82
CA ASN A 306 22.78 9.87 9.54
C ASN A 306 22.55 8.64 10.42
N LEU A 307 21.82 8.84 11.50
CA LEU A 307 21.48 7.79 12.47
C LEU A 307 20.00 7.41 12.34
N PHE A 308 19.71 6.15 12.51
CA PHE A 308 18.34 5.66 12.60
C PHE A 308 18.16 4.70 13.79
N LEU A 309 16.94 4.62 14.30
CA LEU A 309 16.59 3.78 15.44
C LEU A 309 16.04 2.44 14.94
N SER A 310 16.67 1.34 15.30
CA SER A 310 16.22 -0.03 15.01
C SER A 310 16.67 -0.99 16.11
N ASP A 311 15.82 -1.98 16.42
CA ASP A 311 16.12 -3.06 17.38
C ASP A 311 16.72 -2.58 18.72
N LYS A 312 16.16 -1.50 19.28
CA LYS A 312 16.57 -0.85 20.54
C LYS A 312 17.93 -0.15 20.47
N LYS A 313 18.43 0.16 19.26
CA LYS A 313 19.73 0.77 19.05
C LYS A 313 19.67 1.88 18.01
N PHE A 314 20.58 2.84 18.14
CA PHE A 314 20.93 3.73 17.05
C PHE A 314 21.94 3.07 16.13
N TRP A 315 21.73 3.23 14.83
CA TRP A 315 22.59 2.71 13.78
C TRP A 315 23.03 3.84 12.88
N TYR A 316 24.30 3.88 12.50
CA TYR A 316 24.77 4.80 11.47
C TYR A 316 24.46 4.25 10.09
N SER A 317 23.85 5.07 9.23
CA SER A 317 23.66 4.73 7.82
C SER A 317 24.97 4.73 7.08
N THR A 318 25.14 3.77 6.19
CA THR A 318 26.27 3.71 5.24
C THR A 318 25.98 4.45 3.93
N GLY A 319 24.82 5.09 3.81
CA GLY A 319 24.30 5.68 2.57
C GLY A 319 23.54 4.70 1.68
N LEU A 320 23.35 3.45 2.16
CA LEU A 320 22.59 2.41 1.46
C LEU A 320 21.36 1.93 2.24
N THR A 321 21.15 2.45 3.45
CA THR A 321 20.06 2.06 4.32
C THR A 321 18.72 2.51 3.76
N GLN A 322 17.83 1.55 3.51
CA GLN A 322 16.48 1.83 3.04
C GLN A 322 15.56 2.04 4.23
N MET A 323 14.91 3.18 4.29
CA MET A 323 13.87 3.50 5.27
C MET A 323 12.51 3.51 4.57
N LYS A 324 11.53 2.86 5.17
CA LYS A 324 10.14 2.92 4.72
C LYS A 324 9.50 4.24 5.13
N GLY A 325 8.35 4.57 4.55
CA GLY A 325 7.58 5.76 4.90
C GLY A 325 7.12 5.83 6.36
N TYR A 326 6.70 7.01 6.78
CA TYR A 326 6.22 7.34 8.14
C TYR A 326 7.23 7.09 9.24
N ARG A 327 8.52 7.20 8.93
CA ARG A 327 9.65 7.02 9.84
C ARG A 327 10.55 8.24 9.81
N GLY A 328 11.53 8.28 10.72
CA GLY A 328 12.51 9.36 10.76
C GLY A 328 13.91 8.88 11.11
N TYR A 329 14.85 9.74 10.80
CA TYR A 329 16.27 9.58 11.03
C TYR A 329 16.86 10.83 11.67
N PHE A 330 18.06 10.73 12.24
CA PHE A 330 18.71 11.80 12.97
C PHE A 330 20.02 12.21 12.28
N TYR A 331 20.29 13.50 12.33
CA TYR A 331 21.57 14.08 11.97
C TYR A 331 22.09 14.95 13.10
N PHE A 332 23.36 14.82 13.43
CA PHE A 332 24.02 15.63 14.46
C PHE A 332 25.26 16.27 13.85
N GLN A 333 25.26 17.59 13.80
CA GLN A 333 26.35 18.36 13.20
C GLN A 333 27.65 18.14 14.00
N ASP A 334 28.76 17.94 13.29
CA ASP A 334 30.12 17.74 13.84
C ASP A 334 30.30 16.54 14.79
N VAL A 335 29.35 15.59 14.79
CA VAL A 335 29.44 14.39 15.62
C VAL A 335 30.26 13.29 14.96
N LEU A 336 30.26 13.24 13.65
CA LEU A 336 30.99 12.24 12.88
C LEU A 336 32.26 12.86 12.31
N GLY A 337 33.36 12.69 13.02
CA GLY A 337 34.67 12.74 12.40
C GLY A 337 34.77 11.54 11.46
N SER A 338 34.91 11.80 10.17
CA SER A 338 35.17 10.86 9.10
C SER A 338 34.79 9.37 9.35
N TYR A 339 33.76 8.96 8.72
CA TYR A 339 33.20 7.64 8.42
C TYR A 339 34.21 6.46 8.26
N ASN A 340 35.50 6.72 8.13
CA ASN A 340 36.55 5.72 7.92
C ASN A 340 37.33 5.33 9.18
N THR A 341 37.03 5.88 10.34
CA THR A 341 37.75 5.56 11.56
C THR A 341 36.91 4.61 12.44
N LYS A 342 37.59 3.75 13.18
CA LYS A 342 37.02 2.75 14.09
C LYS A 342 36.18 3.31 15.25
N ASP A 343 35.91 4.60 15.25
CA ASP A 343 35.49 5.36 16.41
C ASP A 343 34.24 6.21 16.09
N ALA A 344 33.21 5.54 15.56
CA ALA A 344 31.87 6.15 15.51
C ALA A 344 31.44 6.52 16.93
N ALA A 345 30.95 7.75 17.10
CA ALA A 345 30.53 8.23 18.41
C ALA A 345 29.41 7.32 18.99
N ARG A 346 29.57 6.94 20.24
CA ARG A 346 28.55 6.20 20.98
C ARG A 346 27.33 7.10 21.19
N VAL A 347 26.13 6.54 21.02
CA VAL A 347 24.88 7.27 21.24
C VAL A 347 24.16 6.72 22.45
N CYS A 348 23.95 7.55 23.45
CA CYS A 348 23.09 7.24 24.60
C CYS A 348 21.74 7.93 24.40
N MET A 349 20.65 7.26 24.77
CA MET A 349 19.30 7.80 24.73
C MET A 349 18.75 7.93 26.14
N SER A 350 18.14 9.06 26.45
CA SER A 350 17.40 9.29 27.69
C SER A 350 15.98 9.73 27.40
N ILE A 351 15.05 9.23 28.20
CA ILE A 351 13.64 9.62 28.17
C ILE A 351 13.33 10.35 29.47
N ILE A 352 12.78 11.54 29.35
CA ILE A 352 12.33 12.37 30.49
C ILE A 352 10.81 12.22 30.56
N ASN A 353 10.31 11.63 31.65
CA ASN A 353 8.88 11.50 31.85
C ASN A 353 8.25 12.82 32.35
N GLY A 354 6.91 12.87 32.39
CA GLY A 354 6.16 14.07 32.82
C GLY A 354 6.48 14.56 34.23
N ASP A 355 7.06 13.73 35.10
CA ASP A 355 7.50 14.08 36.45
C ASP A 355 8.96 14.57 36.50
N GLY A 356 9.65 14.65 35.37
CA GLY A 356 11.05 15.04 35.25
C GLY A 356 12.05 13.92 35.64
N ASN A 357 11.58 12.69 35.86
CA ASN A 357 12.44 11.55 36.07
C ASN A 357 13.05 11.09 34.75
N VAL A 358 14.36 10.84 34.77
CA VAL A 358 15.08 10.37 33.57
C VAL A 358 15.17 8.85 33.61
N THR A 359 14.60 8.21 32.61
CA THR A 359 14.81 6.79 32.34
C THR A 359 15.95 6.67 31.32
N ASN A 360 17.14 6.33 31.79
CA ASN A 360 18.26 6.05 30.90
C ASN A 360 18.06 4.69 30.27
N ILE A 361 17.92 4.68 28.93
CA ILE A 361 18.14 3.46 28.18
C ILE A 361 19.65 3.32 28.07
N ASN A 362 20.21 2.30 28.76
CA ASN A 362 21.64 2.01 28.82
C ASN A 362 22.28 2.18 27.42
N SER A 363 23.53 2.72 27.46
CA SER A 363 24.36 3.01 26.30
C SER A 363 24.14 2.04 25.16
N VAL A 364 23.52 2.56 24.13
CA VAL A 364 23.40 1.84 22.87
C VAL A 364 24.71 2.08 22.14
N ASP A 365 25.56 1.07 22.09
CA ASP A 365 26.71 1.12 21.19
C ASP A 365 26.17 1.34 19.79
N ALA A 366 26.58 2.42 19.13
CA ALA A 366 26.24 2.63 17.75
C ALA A 366 26.99 1.59 16.92
N ASP A 367 26.30 0.51 16.57
CA ASP A 367 26.85 -0.47 15.65
C ASP A 367 26.70 0.12 14.22
N ILE A 368 27.78 0.10 13.48
CA ILE A 368 27.75 0.41 12.05
C ILE A 368 27.09 -0.81 11.38
N ASP A 369 26.00 -0.63 10.67
CA ASP A 369 25.37 -1.68 9.86
C ASP A 369 26.20 -1.97 8.61
N VAL A 370 27.45 -2.34 8.84
CA VAL A 370 28.30 -2.87 7.78
C VAL A 370 28.45 -4.34 8.04
N GLU A 371 27.69 -5.15 7.33
CA GLU A 371 28.01 -6.55 7.16
C GLU A 371 29.35 -6.64 6.41
N TYR A 372 30.44 -6.31 7.08
CA TYR A 372 31.80 -6.50 6.54
C TYR A 372 32.05 -7.99 6.37
N GLY A 373 31.60 -8.53 5.26
CA GLY A 373 31.93 -9.88 4.87
C GLY A 373 33.45 -10.00 4.76
N SER A 374 34.01 -10.84 5.60
CA SER A 374 35.38 -11.34 5.32
C SER A 374 35.28 -12.32 4.17
N TYR A 375 36.11 -12.16 3.15
CA TYR A 375 36.10 -13.03 1.97
C TYR A 375 37.48 -13.65 1.77
N THR A 376 37.50 -14.88 1.31
CA THR A 376 38.75 -15.51 0.84
C THR A 376 39.18 -14.84 -0.47
N LEU A 377 40.42 -15.04 -0.91
CA LEU A 377 40.90 -14.55 -2.23
C LEU A 377 40.06 -15.04 -3.42
N LYS A 378 39.25 -16.07 -3.21
CA LYS A 378 38.31 -16.59 -4.24
C LYS A 378 36.93 -15.96 -4.18
N GLY A 379 36.73 -14.91 -3.34
CA GLY A 379 35.44 -14.23 -3.21
C GLY A 379 34.38 -14.99 -2.39
N VAL A 380 34.75 -16.06 -1.71
CA VAL A 380 33.85 -16.83 -0.86
C VAL A 380 33.84 -16.21 0.54
N LYS A 381 32.65 -16.00 1.15
CA LYS A 381 32.49 -15.45 2.52
C LYS A 381 33.28 -16.34 3.51
N ALA A 382 34.22 -15.76 4.25
CA ALA A 382 35.08 -16.47 5.20
C ALA A 382 34.34 -16.58 6.56
N GLY A 383 34.19 -17.80 7.08
CA GLY A 383 33.67 -18.04 8.42
C GLY A 383 34.69 -17.76 9.51
N ARG A 384 34.25 -17.74 10.79
CA ARG A 384 35.09 -17.47 11.97
C ARG A 384 36.31 -18.40 12.12
N SER A 385 36.27 -19.58 11.51
CA SER A 385 37.36 -20.58 11.53
C SER A 385 38.19 -20.63 10.22
N SER A 386 37.95 -19.72 9.28
CA SER A 386 38.68 -19.69 8.02
C SER A 386 40.13 -19.26 8.26
N LYS A 387 41.09 -20.12 7.83
CA LYS A 387 42.52 -19.86 7.92
C LYS A 387 43.07 -19.43 6.59
N GLY A 388 44.11 -18.59 6.60
CA GLY A 388 44.77 -18.12 5.40
C GLY A 388 44.54 -16.66 5.11
N LEU A 389 44.74 -16.22 3.87
CA LEU A 389 44.56 -14.84 3.44
C LEU A 389 43.07 -14.52 3.26
N ILE A 390 42.59 -13.59 4.01
CA ILE A 390 41.21 -13.06 3.91
C ILE A 390 41.22 -11.58 3.54
N ILE A 391 40.23 -11.17 2.80
CA ILE A 391 39.96 -9.75 2.49
C ILE A 391 38.84 -9.29 3.39
N ARG A 392 39.08 -8.22 4.14
CA ARG A 392 38.10 -7.56 5.00
C ARG A 392 38.26 -6.06 4.79
N ASN A 393 37.16 -5.36 4.44
CA ASN A 393 37.19 -3.92 4.16
C ASN A 393 38.22 -3.52 3.09
N GLY A 394 38.33 -4.30 2.02
CA GLY A 394 39.33 -4.06 0.97
C GLY A 394 40.79 -4.29 1.36
N LYS A 395 41.08 -4.67 2.62
CA LYS A 395 42.44 -4.96 3.13
C LYS A 395 42.67 -6.46 3.26
N LYS A 396 43.91 -6.88 3.08
CA LYS A 396 44.33 -8.28 3.20
C LYS A 396 44.81 -8.58 4.63
N TYR A 397 44.25 -9.64 5.24
CA TYR A 397 44.63 -10.14 6.56
C TYR A 397 45.01 -11.61 6.47
N VAL A 398 45.98 -12.02 7.31
CA VAL A 398 46.36 -13.44 7.48
C VAL A 398 45.67 -13.95 8.73
N SER A 399 44.67 -14.81 8.56
CA SER A 399 44.04 -15.55 9.67
C SER A 399 44.86 -16.81 9.96
N LYS A 400 45.35 -16.93 11.18
CA LYS A 400 46.19 -18.05 11.66
C LYS A 400 45.34 -19.21 12.22
#